data_ff92be150d1e541ebde839988b36f85a
#
_entry.id   ff92be150d1e541ebde839988b36f85a
#
_cell.length_a   1.000
_cell.length_b   1.000
_cell.length_c   1.000
_cell.angle_alpha   90.00
_cell.angle_beta   90.00
_cell.angle_gamma   90.00
#
_symmetry.space_group_name_H-M   'P 1'
#
loop_
_entity.id
_entity.type
_entity.pdbx_description
1 polymer ?
#
loop_
_entity_poly.entity_id
_entity_poly.type
_entity_poly.pdbx_seq_one_letter_code
_entity_poly.pdbx_strand_id
1 'polypeptide(L)'
;TGMEFIGPYLFNGVRFFVGFLVLLPFFLYFEKKNIKKELVKDSNQFFKYSFLIGVFLFLGSALQQISLQYTDVANAAFFTIFYVPMVPIIVFFLFKEKIHWSNWPSVILCLLGGYLLTNFYDATIRKGDALVVLCAVFWALHIIYVGKVIKNFNLPILIGLIQTLVVSILSIIGAIVFEEIKIDGIFKQTYQILYAGILSGGFAFVLQIYAQKNITPTPAAIIFSLEGVIATIAAWFLLNQ
;
A
#
# COMPACT_ATOMS: atom_id res chain seq x y z
N THR A 1 12.67 -9.96 -10.26
CA THR A 1 11.79 -8.85 -9.81
C THR A 1 10.88 -8.44 -10.96
N GLY A 2 9.69 -7.90 -10.68
CA GLY A 2 8.77 -7.40 -11.71
C GLY A 2 9.27 -6.16 -12.48
N MET A 3 10.52 -5.76 -12.32
CA MET A 3 11.13 -4.57 -12.94
C MET A 3 12.40 -4.89 -13.75
N GLU A 4 12.53 -6.11 -14.26
CA GLU A 4 13.71 -6.49 -15.05
C GLU A 4 13.72 -5.88 -16.46
N PHE A 5 12.52 -5.67 -17.06
CA PHE A 5 12.36 -5.18 -18.42
C PHE A 5 11.61 -3.87 -18.53
N ILE A 6 11.02 -3.39 -17.44
CA ILE A 6 10.27 -2.11 -17.38
C ILE A 6 10.62 -1.35 -16.11
N GLY A 7 10.48 -0.03 -16.15
CA GLY A 7 10.77 0.82 -15.00
C GLY A 7 9.73 0.70 -13.87
N PRO A 8 10.07 1.21 -12.67
CA PRO A 8 9.22 1.14 -11.47
C PRO A 8 7.87 1.83 -11.64
N TYR A 9 7.83 2.97 -12.32
CA TYR A 9 6.59 3.70 -12.56
C TYR A 9 5.69 2.95 -13.55
N LEU A 10 6.24 2.45 -14.66
CA LEU A 10 5.47 1.72 -15.66
C LEU A 10 4.91 0.42 -15.07
N PHE A 11 5.72 -0.33 -14.33
CA PHE A 11 5.26 -1.52 -13.61
C PHE A 11 4.11 -1.21 -12.65
N ASN A 12 4.29 -0.16 -11.83
CA ASN A 12 3.29 0.27 -10.87
C ASN A 12 1.99 0.72 -11.57
N GLY A 13 2.09 1.51 -12.63
CA GLY A 13 0.95 2.00 -13.40
C GLY A 13 0.11 0.89 -14.00
N VAL A 14 0.77 -0.07 -14.68
CA VAL A 14 0.06 -1.17 -15.37
C VAL A 14 -0.56 -2.15 -14.36
N ARG A 15 0.14 -2.53 -13.29
CA ARG A 15 -0.43 -3.44 -12.28
C ARG A 15 -1.65 -2.86 -11.57
N PHE A 16 -1.63 -1.56 -11.23
CA PHE A 16 -2.79 -0.90 -10.61
C PHE A 16 -3.93 -0.68 -11.60
N PHE A 17 -3.64 -0.50 -12.90
CA PHE A 17 -4.68 -0.51 -13.93
C PHE A 17 -5.38 -1.86 -14.04
N VAL A 18 -4.63 -2.95 -14.00
CA VAL A 18 -5.20 -4.31 -13.91
C VAL A 18 -6.08 -4.45 -12.67
N GLY A 19 -5.59 -3.98 -11.50
CA GLY A 19 -6.38 -3.97 -10.27
C GLY A 19 -7.70 -3.21 -10.41
N PHE A 20 -7.67 -2.04 -11.05
CA PHE A 20 -8.88 -1.25 -11.36
C PHE A 20 -9.85 -2.04 -12.24
N LEU A 21 -9.39 -2.65 -13.32
CA LEU A 21 -10.24 -3.45 -14.20
C LEU A 21 -10.87 -4.65 -13.51
N VAL A 22 -10.13 -5.30 -12.61
CA VAL A 22 -10.65 -6.42 -11.80
C VAL A 22 -11.72 -5.95 -10.81
N LEU A 23 -11.54 -4.80 -10.18
CA LEU A 23 -12.49 -4.28 -9.20
C LEU A 23 -13.78 -3.73 -9.83
N LEU A 24 -13.71 -3.26 -11.07
CA LEU A 24 -14.84 -2.61 -11.75
C LEU A 24 -16.12 -3.48 -11.78
N PRO A 25 -16.10 -4.76 -12.20
CA PRO A 25 -17.29 -5.61 -12.17
C PRO A 25 -17.83 -5.85 -10.75
N PHE A 26 -16.95 -6.00 -9.75
CA PHE A 26 -17.38 -6.15 -8.35
C PHE A 26 -18.09 -4.90 -7.84
N PHE A 27 -17.56 -3.73 -8.15
CA PHE A 27 -18.22 -2.47 -7.84
C PHE A 27 -19.61 -2.36 -8.48
N LEU A 28 -19.72 -2.66 -9.77
CA LEU A 28 -20.98 -2.58 -10.51
C LEU A 28 -22.04 -3.53 -9.93
N TYR A 29 -21.62 -4.70 -9.45
CA TYR A 29 -22.52 -5.70 -8.91
C TYR A 29 -22.89 -5.44 -7.45
N PHE A 30 -21.94 -5.13 -6.57
CA PHE A 30 -22.15 -5.07 -5.12
C PHE A 30 -22.47 -3.68 -4.58
N GLU A 31 -21.81 -2.62 -5.08
CA GLU A 31 -21.89 -1.30 -4.44
C GLU A 31 -22.65 -0.23 -5.25
N LYS A 32 -22.77 -0.37 -6.56
CA LYS A 32 -23.41 0.65 -7.41
C LYS A 32 -24.79 1.09 -6.90
N LYS A 33 -25.59 0.17 -6.37
CA LYS A 33 -26.93 0.46 -5.83
C LYS A 33 -26.89 1.30 -4.54
N ASN A 34 -25.81 1.20 -3.78
CA ASN A 34 -25.66 1.84 -2.46
C ASN A 34 -25.07 3.25 -2.55
N ILE A 35 -24.50 3.63 -3.69
CA ILE A 35 -23.80 4.92 -3.87
C ILE A 35 -24.68 6.10 -3.46
N LYS A 36 -25.89 6.18 -4.00
CA LYS A 36 -26.79 7.30 -3.72
C LYS A 36 -27.06 7.45 -2.22
N LYS A 37 -27.28 6.33 -1.52
CA LYS A 37 -27.57 6.31 -0.08
C LYS A 37 -26.37 6.78 0.75
N GLU A 38 -25.17 6.32 0.43
CA GLU A 38 -23.96 6.62 1.19
C GLU A 38 -23.41 8.03 0.89
N LEU A 39 -23.50 8.49 -0.37
CA LEU A 39 -22.96 9.79 -0.78
C LEU A 39 -23.89 10.99 -0.49
N VAL A 40 -25.13 10.75 -0.08
CA VAL A 40 -26.02 11.84 0.39
C VAL A 40 -25.41 12.62 1.56
N LYS A 41 -24.57 11.98 2.37
CA LYS A 41 -23.94 12.61 3.55
C LYS A 41 -23.00 13.75 3.16
N ASP A 42 -22.04 13.50 2.30
CA ASP A 42 -21.08 14.47 1.75
C ASP A 42 -20.25 13.82 0.61
N SER A 43 -20.74 13.94 -0.61
CA SER A 43 -20.06 13.38 -1.79
C SER A 43 -18.70 14.06 -2.06
N ASN A 44 -18.60 15.37 -1.83
CA ASN A 44 -17.35 16.11 -2.05
C ASN A 44 -16.27 15.63 -1.12
N GLN A 45 -16.59 15.44 0.17
CA GLN A 45 -15.65 14.91 1.16
C GLN A 45 -15.21 13.49 0.80
N PHE A 46 -16.15 12.63 0.37
CA PHE A 46 -15.83 11.27 -0.05
C PHE A 46 -14.80 11.23 -1.19
N PHE A 47 -15.09 11.94 -2.30
CA PHE A 47 -14.19 11.92 -3.45
C PHE A 47 -12.85 12.57 -3.16
N LYS A 48 -12.83 13.69 -2.41
CA LYS A 48 -11.59 14.36 -1.99
C LYS A 48 -10.68 13.42 -1.19
N TYR A 49 -11.22 12.73 -0.19
CA TYR A 49 -10.42 11.83 0.64
C TYR A 49 -10.06 10.52 -0.07
N SER A 50 -10.94 9.97 -0.90
CA SER A 50 -10.61 8.79 -1.72
C SER A 50 -9.50 9.09 -2.72
N PHE A 51 -9.50 10.27 -3.33
CA PHE A 51 -8.40 10.74 -4.17
C PHE A 51 -7.11 10.88 -3.37
N LEU A 52 -7.16 11.48 -2.18
CA LEU A 52 -6.00 11.65 -1.30
C LEU A 52 -5.42 10.29 -0.85
N ILE A 53 -6.28 9.31 -0.54
CA ILE A 53 -5.89 7.92 -0.28
C ILE A 53 -5.10 7.35 -1.48
N GLY A 54 -5.59 7.57 -2.71
CA GLY A 54 -4.90 7.16 -3.92
C GLY A 54 -3.54 7.85 -4.11
N VAL A 55 -3.43 9.14 -3.77
CA VAL A 55 -2.15 9.87 -3.79
C VAL A 55 -1.16 9.31 -2.78
N PHE A 56 -1.58 9.03 -1.55
CA PHE A 56 -0.70 8.43 -0.55
C PHE A 56 -0.26 7.03 -0.95
N LEU A 57 -1.16 6.23 -1.52
CA LEU A 57 -0.83 4.92 -2.05
C LEU A 57 0.16 5.01 -3.22
N PHE A 58 0.00 5.98 -4.11
CA PHE A 58 0.94 6.24 -5.20
C PHE A 58 2.33 6.61 -4.66
N LEU A 59 2.41 7.58 -3.75
CA LEU A 59 3.69 8.01 -3.19
C LEU A 59 4.38 6.88 -2.42
N GLY A 60 3.63 6.13 -1.60
CA GLY A 60 4.15 4.96 -0.90
C GLY A 60 4.67 3.89 -1.87
N SER A 61 3.85 3.46 -2.82
CA SER A 61 4.22 2.39 -3.74
C SER A 61 5.31 2.80 -4.73
N ALA A 62 5.30 4.04 -5.25
CA ALA A 62 6.31 4.51 -6.19
C ALA A 62 7.68 4.67 -5.51
N LEU A 63 7.73 5.29 -4.33
CA LEU A 63 8.97 5.42 -3.57
C LEU A 63 9.55 4.06 -3.18
N GLN A 64 8.69 3.10 -2.80
CA GLN A 64 9.12 1.74 -2.50
C GLN A 64 9.70 1.03 -3.73
N GLN A 65 9.05 1.14 -4.90
CA GLN A 65 9.56 0.54 -6.14
C GLN A 65 10.88 1.17 -6.58
N ILE A 66 11.01 2.51 -6.47
CA ILE A 66 12.24 3.22 -6.81
C ILE A 66 13.36 2.84 -5.83
N SER A 67 13.07 2.75 -4.54
CA SER A 67 14.06 2.42 -3.51
C SER A 67 14.74 1.06 -3.76
N LEU A 68 14.01 0.08 -4.28
CA LEU A 68 14.54 -1.25 -4.62
C LEU A 68 15.64 -1.23 -5.69
N GLN A 69 15.84 -0.12 -6.39
CA GLN A 69 16.98 0.07 -7.29
C GLN A 69 18.26 0.49 -6.56
N TYR A 70 18.14 0.96 -5.31
CA TYR A 70 19.22 1.57 -4.52
C TYR A 70 19.45 0.91 -3.16
N THR A 71 18.63 -0.07 -2.77
CA THR A 71 18.75 -0.83 -1.53
C THR A 71 18.34 -2.29 -1.71
N ASP A 72 18.71 -3.14 -0.78
CA ASP A 72 18.33 -4.54 -0.79
C ASP A 72 16.87 -4.72 -0.37
N VAL A 73 16.26 -5.80 -0.85
CA VAL A 73 14.88 -6.16 -0.51
C VAL A 73 14.69 -6.32 1.00
N ALA A 74 15.68 -6.89 1.69
CA ALA A 74 15.66 -7.06 3.15
C ALA A 74 15.63 -5.71 3.89
N ASN A 75 16.49 -4.76 3.50
CA ASN A 75 16.49 -3.40 4.05
C ASN A 75 15.16 -2.69 3.77
N ALA A 76 14.69 -2.77 2.52
CA ALA A 76 13.41 -2.17 2.16
C ALA A 76 12.25 -2.74 3.00
N ALA A 77 12.20 -4.06 3.21
CA ALA A 77 11.21 -4.69 4.05
C ALA A 77 11.29 -4.20 5.50
N PHE A 78 12.49 -4.12 6.08
CA PHE A 78 12.68 -3.62 7.46
C PHE A 78 12.25 -2.17 7.61
N PHE A 79 12.75 -1.27 6.77
CA PHE A 79 12.42 0.15 6.89
C PHE A 79 10.95 0.46 6.56
N THR A 80 10.30 -0.36 5.74
CA THR A 80 8.86 -0.23 5.51
C THR A 80 8.06 -0.43 6.80
N ILE A 81 8.46 -1.35 7.71
CA ILE A 81 7.79 -1.61 8.99
C ILE A 81 7.71 -0.34 9.87
N PHE A 82 8.52 0.67 9.61
CA PHE A 82 8.47 1.94 10.33
C PHE A 82 7.12 2.66 10.20
N TYR A 83 6.26 2.30 9.23
CA TYR A 83 4.89 2.81 9.22
C TYR A 83 4.12 2.44 10.52
N VAL A 84 4.47 1.33 11.17
CA VAL A 84 3.79 0.85 12.39
C VAL A 84 3.89 1.86 13.54
N PRO A 85 5.08 2.33 13.97
CA PRO A 85 5.17 3.42 14.96
C PRO A 85 4.72 4.77 14.43
N MET A 86 4.82 5.03 13.11
CA MET A 86 4.40 6.31 12.52
C MET A 86 2.89 6.50 12.59
N VAL A 87 2.08 5.44 12.42
CA VAL A 87 0.61 5.54 12.51
C VAL A 87 0.15 6.14 13.84
N PRO A 88 0.47 5.58 15.01
CA PRO A 88 0.06 6.18 16.28
C PRO A 88 0.61 7.61 16.47
N ILE A 89 1.86 7.85 16.10
CA ILE A 89 2.47 9.19 16.21
C ILE A 89 1.68 10.20 15.37
N ILE A 90 1.39 9.89 14.12
CA ILE A 90 0.63 10.77 13.22
C ILE A 90 -0.81 10.96 13.72
N VAL A 91 -1.46 9.89 14.20
CA VAL A 91 -2.81 9.97 14.77
C VAL A 91 -2.84 10.90 15.99
N PHE A 92 -1.85 10.79 16.87
CA PHE A 92 -1.75 11.66 18.05
C PHE A 92 -1.56 13.14 17.64
N PHE A 93 -0.61 13.45 16.77
CA PHE A 93 -0.28 14.84 16.43
C PHE A 93 -1.30 15.50 15.51
N LEU A 94 -1.77 14.82 14.46
CA LEU A 94 -2.69 15.42 13.48
C LEU A 94 -4.16 15.38 13.91
N PHE A 95 -4.56 14.34 14.63
CA PHE A 95 -5.98 14.15 14.97
C PHE A 95 -6.27 14.30 16.46
N LYS A 96 -5.23 14.49 17.28
CA LYS A 96 -5.31 14.63 18.74
C LYS A 96 -6.05 13.47 19.43
N GLU A 97 -6.07 12.30 18.78
CA GLU A 97 -6.69 11.10 19.33
C GLU A 97 -5.72 10.45 20.34
N LYS A 98 -6.25 10.08 21.52
CA LYS A 98 -5.47 9.38 22.54
C LYS A 98 -5.21 7.95 22.09
N ILE A 99 -3.93 7.55 22.12
CA ILE A 99 -3.51 6.20 21.81
C ILE A 99 -3.51 5.39 23.09
N HIS A 100 -4.18 4.22 23.05
CA HIS A 100 -4.16 3.32 24.20
C HIS A 100 -2.73 2.82 24.44
N TRP A 101 -2.30 2.85 25.68
CA TRP A 101 -0.92 2.52 26.07
C TRP A 101 -0.49 1.10 25.65
N SER A 102 -1.43 0.14 25.61
CA SER A 102 -1.18 -1.25 25.19
C SER A 102 -0.70 -1.39 23.73
N ASN A 103 -0.87 -0.37 22.90
CA ASN A 103 -0.38 -0.42 21.51
C ASN A 103 1.16 -0.29 21.43
N TRP A 104 1.80 0.38 22.41
CA TRP A 104 3.24 0.62 22.38
C TRP A 104 4.10 -0.65 22.51
N PRO A 105 3.82 -1.58 23.45
CA PRO A 105 4.50 -2.87 23.47
C PRO A 105 4.39 -3.63 22.16
N SER A 106 3.20 -3.62 21.52
CA SER A 106 3.00 -4.28 20.22
C SER A 106 3.81 -3.63 19.10
N VAL A 107 3.91 -2.30 19.08
CA VAL A 107 4.76 -1.56 18.14
C VAL A 107 6.24 -1.94 18.30
N ILE A 108 6.72 -1.99 19.55
CA ILE A 108 8.11 -2.40 19.85
C ILE A 108 8.36 -3.83 19.37
N LEU A 109 7.44 -4.76 19.66
CA LEU A 109 7.55 -6.15 19.20
C LEU A 109 7.56 -6.28 17.66
N CYS A 110 6.76 -5.48 16.94
CA CYS A 110 6.79 -5.43 15.49
C CYS A 110 8.15 -4.98 14.96
N LEU A 111 8.74 -3.93 15.55
CA LEU A 111 10.06 -3.45 15.14
C LEU A 111 11.16 -4.49 15.43
N LEU A 112 11.11 -5.12 16.61
CA LEU A 112 12.06 -6.18 16.96
C LEU A 112 11.90 -7.39 16.05
N GLY A 113 10.68 -7.82 15.76
CA GLY A 113 10.41 -8.91 14.83
C GLY A 113 10.92 -8.61 13.42
N GLY A 114 10.68 -7.39 12.90
CA GLY A 114 11.21 -6.95 11.62
C GLY A 114 12.73 -6.94 11.59
N TYR A 115 13.37 -6.45 12.64
CA TYR A 115 14.83 -6.46 12.79
C TYR A 115 15.41 -7.88 12.74
N LEU A 116 14.79 -8.82 13.45
CA LEU A 116 15.24 -10.22 13.47
C LEU A 116 15.05 -10.94 12.13
N LEU A 117 13.94 -10.64 11.42
CA LEU A 117 13.63 -11.26 10.13
C LEU A 117 14.55 -10.81 9.00
N THR A 118 15.10 -9.60 9.07
CA THR A 118 15.86 -9.02 7.96
C THR A 118 17.38 -9.26 8.04
N ASN A 119 17.86 -10.06 9.01
CA ASN A 119 19.32 -10.31 9.18
C ASN A 119 20.14 -9.01 9.15
N PHE A 120 19.67 -7.97 9.81
CA PHE A 120 20.20 -6.61 9.73
C PHE A 120 21.66 -6.46 10.21
N TYR A 121 22.26 -7.52 10.76
CA TYR A 121 23.64 -7.51 11.25
C TYR A 121 24.69 -7.19 10.17
N ASP A 122 24.42 -7.58 8.93
CA ASP A 122 25.31 -7.34 7.78
C ASP A 122 24.82 -6.19 6.86
N ALA A 123 23.75 -5.50 7.26
CA ALA A 123 23.14 -4.49 6.42
C ALA A 123 23.90 -3.16 6.51
N THR A 124 24.42 -2.73 5.38
CA THR A 124 24.96 -1.36 5.23
C THR A 124 23.83 -0.40 4.88
N ILE A 125 23.79 0.76 5.55
CA ILE A 125 22.83 1.82 5.23
C ILE A 125 23.10 2.35 3.81
N ARG A 126 22.10 2.29 2.95
CA ARG A 126 22.18 2.67 1.55
C ARG A 126 21.30 3.91 1.26
N LYS A 127 21.57 4.57 0.13
CA LYS A 127 20.76 5.75 -0.29
C LYS A 127 19.27 5.43 -0.45
N GLY A 128 18.93 4.20 -0.87
CA GLY A 128 17.55 3.74 -1.00
C GLY A 128 16.79 3.65 0.33
N ASP A 129 17.48 3.45 1.45
CA ASP A 129 16.84 3.27 2.76
C ASP A 129 16.10 4.54 3.21
N ALA A 130 16.64 5.73 2.91
CA ALA A 130 15.96 7.00 3.16
C ALA A 130 14.64 7.12 2.38
N LEU A 131 14.61 6.62 1.14
CA LEU A 131 13.38 6.59 0.33
C LEU A 131 12.35 5.64 0.93
N VAL A 132 12.78 4.51 1.51
CA VAL A 132 11.86 3.57 2.18
C VAL A 132 11.29 4.17 3.46
N VAL A 133 12.09 4.88 4.26
CA VAL A 133 11.59 5.58 5.45
C VAL A 133 10.55 6.64 5.06
N LEU A 134 10.80 7.39 3.99
CA LEU A 134 9.82 8.35 3.46
C LEU A 134 8.56 7.63 2.94
N CYS A 135 8.72 6.50 2.25
CA CYS A 135 7.63 5.65 1.82
C CYS A 135 6.76 5.19 3.01
N ALA A 136 7.37 4.82 4.14
CA ALA A 136 6.66 4.39 5.35
C ALA A 136 5.74 5.50 5.91
N VAL A 137 6.10 6.78 5.77
CA VAL A 137 5.21 7.91 6.13
C VAL A 137 3.94 7.90 5.28
N PHE A 138 4.07 7.69 3.97
CA PHE A 138 2.90 7.65 3.08
C PHE A 138 2.04 6.40 3.28
N TRP A 139 2.63 5.26 3.60
CA TRP A 139 1.90 4.07 4.03
C TRP A 139 1.11 4.31 5.31
N ALA A 140 1.72 4.98 6.30
CA ALA A 140 1.03 5.35 7.53
C ALA A 140 -0.16 6.28 7.25
N LEU A 141 0.03 7.32 6.44
CA LEU A 141 -1.05 8.23 6.03
C LEU A 141 -2.17 7.51 5.28
N HIS A 142 -1.81 6.60 4.36
CA HIS A 142 -2.77 5.78 3.64
C HIS A 142 -3.66 4.97 4.61
N ILE A 143 -3.06 4.22 5.55
CA ILE A 143 -3.78 3.44 6.56
C ILE A 143 -4.73 4.33 7.39
N ILE A 144 -4.26 5.49 7.83
CA ILE A 144 -5.05 6.42 8.65
C ILE A 144 -6.26 6.95 7.88
N TYR A 145 -6.05 7.43 6.65
CA TYR A 145 -7.14 8.01 5.86
C TYR A 145 -8.13 6.96 5.37
N VAL A 146 -7.68 5.75 5.01
CA VAL A 146 -8.58 4.61 4.73
C VAL A 146 -9.48 4.33 5.92
N GLY A 147 -8.92 4.20 7.13
CA GLY A 147 -9.71 3.94 8.33
C GLY A 147 -10.74 5.03 8.64
N LYS A 148 -10.45 6.30 8.32
CA LYS A 148 -11.40 7.41 8.49
C LYS A 148 -12.51 7.40 7.46
N VAL A 149 -12.17 7.20 6.20
CA VAL A 149 -13.15 7.26 5.10
C VAL A 149 -14.11 6.09 5.18
N ILE A 150 -13.62 4.87 5.42
CA ILE A 150 -14.48 3.67 5.44
C ILE A 150 -15.46 3.68 6.63
N LYS A 151 -15.13 4.32 7.74
CA LYS A 151 -16.05 4.48 8.87
C LYS A 151 -17.21 5.41 8.57
N ASN A 152 -16.98 6.43 7.75
CA ASN A 152 -17.99 7.42 7.38
C ASN A 152 -18.84 6.97 6.18
N PHE A 153 -18.20 6.28 5.21
CA PHE A 153 -18.79 5.88 3.94
C PHE A 153 -18.53 4.39 3.73
N ASN A 154 -19.57 3.57 3.82
CA ASN A 154 -19.46 2.12 3.71
C ASN A 154 -19.39 1.65 2.24
N LEU A 155 -18.35 2.11 1.51
CA LEU A 155 -18.12 1.83 0.10
C LEU A 155 -16.67 1.36 -0.15
N PRO A 156 -16.26 0.18 0.42
CA PRO A 156 -14.87 -0.27 0.34
C PRO A 156 -14.39 -0.53 -1.09
N ILE A 157 -15.25 -1.07 -1.97
CA ILE A 157 -14.86 -1.37 -3.35
C ILE A 157 -14.71 -0.07 -4.14
N LEU A 158 -15.60 0.92 -3.94
CA LEU A 158 -15.48 2.22 -4.61
C LEU A 158 -14.23 2.98 -4.18
N ILE A 159 -13.88 2.97 -2.87
CA ILE A 159 -12.62 3.54 -2.38
C ILE A 159 -11.44 2.83 -3.06
N GLY A 160 -11.45 1.48 -3.08
CA GLY A 160 -10.43 0.67 -3.74
C GLY A 160 -10.29 1.00 -5.23
N LEU A 161 -11.41 1.16 -5.91
CA LEU A 161 -11.46 1.48 -7.34
C LEU A 161 -10.89 2.87 -7.64
N ILE A 162 -11.24 3.89 -6.83
CA ILE A 162 -10.72 5.24 -6.98
C ILE A 162 -9.20 5.26 -6.72
N GLN A 163 -8.74 4.65 -5.63
CA GLN A 163 -7.31 4.66 -5.30
C GLN A 163 -6.47 3.93 -6.36
N THR A 164 -6.91 2.78 -6.88
CA THR A 164 -6.18 2.04 -7.92
C THR A 164 -6.10 2.83 -9.22
N LEU A 165 -7.18 3.52 -9.59
CA LEU A 165 -7.20 4.40 -10.76
C LEU A 165 -6.25 5.58 -10.59
N VAL A 166 -6.26 6.24 -9.43
CA VAL A 166 -5.36 7.37 -9.12
C VAL A 166 -3.90 6.92 -9.18
N VAL A 167 -3.56 5.79 -8.55
CA VAL A 167 -2.19 5.24 -8.60
C VAL A 167 -1.78 4.93 -10.03
N SER A 168 -2.66 4.30 -10.81
CA SER A 168 -2.38 3.96 -12.21
C SER A 168 -2.09 5.21 -13.03
N ILE A 169 -2.96 6.23 -12.97
CA ILE A 169 -2.80 7.47 -13.73
C ILE A 169 -1.51 8.19 -13.34
N LEU A 170 -1.27 8.40 -12.05
CA LEU A 170 -0.08 9.10 -11.57
C LEU A 170 1.22 8.33 -11.90
N SER A 171 1.19 7.01 -11.81
CA SER A 171 2.33 6.17 -12.18
C SER A 171 2.60 6.18 -13.68
N ILE A 172 1.55 6.16 -14.53
CA ILE A 172 1.73 6.26 -15.99
C ILE A 172 2.30 7.64 -16.36
N ILE A 173 1.82 8.72 -15.73
CA ILE A 173 2.40 10.06 -15.92
C ILE A 173 3.88 10.05 -15.52
N GLY A 174 4.21 9.45 -14.35
CA GLY A 174 5.60 9.31 -13.92
C GLY A 174 6.45 8.50 -14.90
N ALA A 175 5.91 7.42 -15.47
CA ALA A 175 6.60 6.61 -16.48
C ALA A 175 6.89 7.44 -17.76
N ILE A 176 5.93 8.21 -18.23
CA ILE A 176 6.11 9.07 -19.44
C ILE A 176 7.20 10.13 -19.20
N VAL A 177 7.32 10.66 -17.98
CA VAL A 177 8.26 11.74 -17.66
C VAL A 177 9.67 11.21 -17.36
N PHE A 178 9.79 10.06 -16.69
CA PHE A 178 11.05 9.59 -16.09
C PHE A 178 11.60 8.29 -16.69
N GLU A 179 10.83 7.58 -17.51
CA GLU A 179 11.21 6.25 -18.02
C GLU A 179 11.09 6.17 -19.55
N GLU A 180 11.87 5.26 -20.14
CA GLU A 180 11.65 4.83 -21.51
C GLU A 180 10.54 3.77 -21.54
N ILE A 181 9.43 4.06 -22.19
CA ILE A 181 8.31 3.12 -22.30
C ILE A 181 8.66 2.00 -23.29
N LYS A 182 8.89 0.80 -22.75
CA LYS A 182 9.18 -0.41 -23.54
C LYS A 182 7.96 -1.35 -23.53
N ILE A 183 7.16 -1.29 -24.57
CA ILE A 183 5.94 -2.12 -24.70
C ILE A 183 6.28 -3.61 -24.65
N ASP A 184 7.35 -4.04 -25.31
CA ASP A 184 7.83 -5.43 -25.28
C ASP A 184 8.18 -5.90 -23.86
N GLY A 185 8.65 -4.99 -23.01
CA GLY A 185 8.92 -5.27 -21.60
C GLY A 185 7.66 -5.61 -20.82
N ILE A 186 6.53 -4.96 -21.11
CA ILE A 186 5.23 -5.26 -20.50
C ILE A 186 4.81 -6.70 -20.84
N PHE A 187 4.93 -7.11 -22.09
CA PHE A 187 4.59 -8.47 -22.51
C PHE A 187 5.48 -9.53 -21.83
N LYS A 188 6.78 -9.25 -21.69
CA LYS A 188 7.70 -10.16 -20.99
C LYS A 188 7.39 -10.33 -19.51
N GLN A 189 6.74 -9.34 -18.89
CA GLN A 189 6.38 -9.34 -17.46
C GLN A 189 4.88 -9.50 -17.20
N THR A 190 4.12 -9.95 -18.18
CA THR A 190 2.66 -10.10 -18.07
C THR A 190 2.25 -10.91 -16.85
N TYR A 191 2.95 -12.01 -16.54
CA TYR A 191 2.62 -12.86 -15.40
C TYR A 191 2.77 -12.10 -14.07
N GLN A 192 3.88 -11.40 -13.87
CA GLN A 192 4.15 -10.62 -12.65
C GLN A 192 3.16 -9.46 -12.51
N ILE A 193 2.84 -8.80 -13.62
CA ILE A 193 1.85 -7.71 -13.67
C ILE A 193 0.46 -8.20 -13.31
N LEU A 194 0.01 -9.32 -13.91
CA LEU A 194 -1.30 -9.90 -13.62
C LEU A 194 -1.38 -10.39 -12.19
N TYR A 195 -0.37 -11.13 -11.72
CA TYR A 195 -0.31 -11.61 -10.34
C TYR A 195 -0.39 -10.45 -9.33
N ALA A 196 0.48 -9.44 -9.47
CA ALA A 196 0.49 -8.30 -8.57
C ALA A 196 -0.75 -7.40 -8.75
N GLY A 197 -1.24 -7.23 -9.98
CA GLY A 197 -2.41 -6.41 -10.28
C GLY A 197 -3.70 -7.01 -9.72
N ILE A 198 -3.93 -8.30 -9.93
CA ILE A 198 -5.16 -8.99 -9.47
C ILE A 198 -5.13 -9.14 -7.95
N LEU A 199 -4.09 -9.75 -7.41
CA LEU A 199 -4.06 -10.12 -5.99
C LEU A 199 -3.76 -8.92 -5.10
N SER A 200 -2.69 -8.18 -5.37
CA SER A 200 -2.29 -7.03 -4.54
C SER A 200 -3.08 -5.78 -4.91
N GLY A 201 -3.03 -5.31 -6.15
CA GLY A 201 -3.72 -4.10 -6.60
C GLY A 201 -5.25 -4.18 -6.49
N GLY A 202 -5.83 -5.34 -6.81
CA GLY A 202 -7.26 -5.57 -6.74
C GLY A 202 -7.72 -6.00 -5.33
N PHE A 203 -7.57 -7.28 -5.02
CA PHE A 203 -8.22 -7.86 -3.84
C PHE A 203 -7.62 -7.42 -2.51
N ALA A 204 -6.28 -7.41 -2.35
CA ALA A 204 -5.67 -7.17 -1.04
C ALA A 204 -6.01 -5.78 -0.49
N PHE A 205 -5.93 -4.72 -1.30
CA PHE A 205 -6.27 -3.37 -0.85
C PHE A 205 -7.76 -3.21 -0.50
N VAL A 206 -8.68 -3.85 -1.23
CA VAL A 206 -10.11 -3.82 -0.88
C VAL A 206 -10.38 -4.57 0.41
N LEU A 207 -9.74 -5.72 0.62
CA LEU A 207 -9.83 -6.47 1.88
C LEU A 207 -9.27 -5.65 3.05
N GLN A 208 -8.14 -4.95 2.83
CA GLN A 208 -7.57 -4.01 3.79
C GLN A 208 -8.57 -2.91 4.17
N ILE A 209 -9.19 -2.26 3.17
CA ILE A 209 -10.19 -1.20 3.39
C ILE A 209 -11.38 -1.76 4.18
N TYR A 210 -11.87 -2.93 3.80
CA TYR A 210 -12.99 -3.58 4.47
C TYR A 210 -12.67 -3.94 5.93
N ALA A 211 -11.48 -4.50 6.19
CA ALA A 211 -11.03 -4.85 7.53
C ALA A 211 -10.94 -3.61 8.45
N GLN A 212 -10.48 -2.46 7.91
CA GLN A 212 -10.36 -1.22 8.67
C GLN A 212 -11.71 -0.58 9.06
N LYS A 213 -12.83 -1.09 8.57
CA LYS A 213 -14.17 -0.62 8.99
C LYS A 213 -14.38 -0.77 10.51
N ASN A 214 -13.88 -1.86 11.08
CA ASN A 214 -14.16 -2.24 12.48
C ASN A 214 -12.97 -2.04 13.42
N ILE A 215 -11.80 -1.64 12.91
CA ILE A 215 -10.58 -1.44 13.70
C ILE A 215 -10.05 -0.02 13.54
N THR A 216 -9.33 0.46 14.56
CA THR A 216 -8.65 1.75 14.47
C THR A 216 -7.32 1.63 13.72
N PRO A 217 -6.77 2.74 13.19
CA PRO A 217 -5.57 2.69 12.36
C PRO A 217 -4.35 2.04 13.03
N THR A 218 -4.14 2.26 14.33
CA THR A 218 -2.96 1.71 15.04
C THR A 218 -2.98 0.18 15.12
N PRO A 219 -4.03 -0.49 15.64
CA PRO A 219 -4.13 -1.95 15.55
C PRO A 219 -4.10 -2.48 14.13
N ALA A 220 -4.68 -1.76 13.17
CA ALA A 220 -4.62 -2.15 11.76
C ALA A 220 -3.17 -2.20 11.26
N ALA A 221 -2.36 -1.17 11.53
CA ALA A 221 -0.96 -1.14 11.16
C ALA A 221 -0.15 -2.30 11.77
N ILE A 222 -0.40 -2.64 13.04
CA ILE A 222 0.24 -3.77 13.72
C ILE A 222 -0.13 -5.10 13.02
N ILE A 223 -1.40 -5.31 12.68
CA ILE A 223 -1.84 -6.53 12.00
C ILE A 223 -1.24 -6.61 10.60
N PHE A 224 -1.19 -5.51 9.85
CA PHE A 224 -0.61 -5.50 8.51
C PHE A 224 0.90 -5.78 8.51
N SER A 225 1.63 -5.47 9.58
CA SER A 225 3.04 -5.82 9.68
C SER A 225 3.33 -7.34 9.67
N LEU A 226 2.32 -8.18 9.92
CA LEU A 226 2.40 -9.64 9.77
C LEU A 226 2.60 -10.07 8.30
N GLU A 227 2.38 -9.17 7.34
CA GLU A 227 2.68 -9.41 5.93
C GLU A 227 4.13 -9.87 5.74
N GLY A 228 5.08 -9.24 6.42
CA GLY A 228 6.49 -9.63 6.37
C GLY A 228 6.74 -11.06 6.88
N VAL A 229 6.07 -11.45 7.97
CA VAL A 229 6.16 -12.80 8.53
C VAL A 229 5.59 -13.84 7.57
N ILE A 230 4.40 -13.56 7.03
CA ILE A 230 3.73 -14.46 6.07
C ILE A 230 4.57 -14.59 4.79
N ALA A 231 5.14 -13.49 4.29
CA ALA A 231 6.00 -13.50 3.12
C ALA A 231 7.27 -14.35 3.35
N THR A 232 7.90 -14.24 4.53
CA THR A 232 9.07 -15.04 4.90
C THR A 232 8.74 -16.53 4.98
N ILE A 233 7.62 -16.89 5.61
CA ILE A 233 7.16 -18.27 5.69
C ILE A 233 6.87 -18.82 4.27
N ALA A 234 6.20 -18.03 3.42
CA ALA A 234 5.92 -18.44 2.06
C ALA A 234 7.21 -18.61 1.23
N ALA A 235 8.20 -17.72 1.39
CA ALA A 235 9.50 -17.85 0.73
C ALA A 235 10.24 -19.11 1.17
N TRP A 236 10.20 -19.44 2.46
CA TRP A 236 10.80 -20.66 2.99
C TRP A 236 10.17 -21.92 2.38
N PHE A 237 8.83 -21.99 2.32
CA PHE A 237 8.14 -23.16 1.76
C PHE A 237 8.23 -23.26 0.23
N LEU A 238 8.18 -22.13 -0.50
CA LEU A 238 8.07 -22.14 -1.96
C LEU A 238 9.41 -22.00 -2.67
N LEU A 239 10.37 -21.32 -2.06
CA LEU A 239 11.66 -21.00 -2.67
C LEU A 239 12.85 -21.68 -1.99
N ASN A 240 12.64 -22.44 -0.89
CA ASN A 240 13.68 -23.05 -0.05
C ASN A 240 14.74 -22.04 0.40
N GLN A 241 14.35 -20.80 0.71
CA GLN A 241 15.22 -19.70 1.17
C GLN A 241 15.05 -19.47 2.67
#